data_4ea2f8a151422f8c2ae2c2a7abe66890
#
_entry.id   4ea2f8a151422f8c2ae2c2a7abe66890
#
_cell.length_a   1.000
_cell.length_b   1.000
_cell.length_c   1.000
_cell.angle_alpha   90.00
_cell.angle_beta   90.00
_cell.angle_gamma   90.00
#
_symmetry.space_group_name_H-M   'P 1'
#
loop_
_entity.id
_entity.type
_entity.pdbx_description
1 polymer ?
#
loop_
_entity_poly.entity_id
_entity_poly.type
_entity_poly.pdbx_seq_one_letter_code
_entity_poly.pdbx_strand_id
1 'polypeptide(L)'
;MSVLRVGIAGLGTVGAGVVDVLQRHRDLLAARCRRPIEIVAVNARDRDRDRGVDLAGYRWVDDARDLAGDPEVDVVAEMIGGEDGIALELAEKALASGQHLVTANKALLAVHGTKLAQAADSSGVHVGFEAAVAGGIPIIKALREGLAGNAITRLYGILNGTSNYIMTAMRDHGSPFDEVLAEAQRLGYAESDPALDIGGGDAAHKLAIMAAIAFRRPVDFAGVHVEGIEKITPMDISFAQEFGYRIKLLGIAQAGEHGVEQRVHPCMVPESGPIAHVDGVFNAVVVEGDFVDATTYVGRGAGAGPTASAVVADLVD
;
A
#
# COMPACT_ATOMS: atom_id res chain seq x y z
N MET A 1 -22.15 18.30 15.55
CA MET A 1 -21.55 17.03 15.18
C MET A 1 -20.23 16.91 15.92
N SER A 2 -19.90 15.73 16.46
CA SER A 2 -18.65 15.50 17.19
C SER A 2 -17.46 15.55 16.22
N VAL A 3 -16.34 16.10 16.66
CA VAL A 3 -15.06 16.10 15.96
C VAL A 3 -14.54 14.65 15.87
N LEU A 4 -13.91 14.27 14.77
CA LEU A 4 -13.11 13.04 14.68
C LEU A 4 -11.67 13.35 15.12
N ARG A 5 -11.23 12.76 16.23
CA ARG A 5 -9.94 13.04 16.86
C ARG A 5 -8.94 11.95 16.45
N VAL A 6 -7.87 12.36 15.78
CA VAL A 6 -6.87 11.46 15.20
C VAL A 6 -5.56 11.54 15.97
N GLY A 7 -5.05 10.37 16.39
CA GLY A 7 -3.69 10.20 16.89
C GLY A 7 -2.79 9.63 15.80
N ILE A 8 -1.69 10.30 15.45
CA ILE A 8 -0.78 9.88 14.39
C ILE A 8 0.48 9.25 14.99
N ALA A 9 0.70 7.98 14.68
CA ALA A 9 1.90 7.23 15.02
C ALA A 9 2.84 7.11 13.82
N GLY A 10 4.00 7.76 13.91
CA GLY A 10 4.98 7.81 12.83
C GLY A 10 4.81 9.04 11.93
N LEU A 11 5.76 9.98 12.05
CA LEU A 11 5.86 11.20 11.22
C LEU A 11 7.02 11.11 10.23
N GLY A 12 7.10 9.97 9.52
CA GLY A 12 7.96 9.81 8.36
C GLY A 12 7.35 10.50 7.13
N THR A 13 7.78 10.10 5.93
CA THR A 13 7.30 10.64 4.65
C THR A 13 5.77 10.62 4.53
N VAL A 14 5.13 9.51 4.92
CA VAL A 14 3.67 9.36 4.83
C VAL A 14 2.97 10.15 5.93
N GLY A 15 3.40 10.02 7.18
CA GLY A 15 2.75 10.71 8.31
C GLY A 15 2.82 12.23 8.21
N ALA A 16 3.97 12.79 7.81
CA ALA A 16 4.07 14.23 7.51
C ALA A 16 3.14 14.64 6.35
N GLY A 17 3.04 13.79 5.30
CA GLY A 17 2.10 14.01 4.22
C GLY A 17 0.63 14.02 4.69
N VAL A 18 0.25 13.14 5.63
CA VAL A 18 -1.10 13.12 6.22
C VAL A 18 -1.38 14.41 6.98
N VAL A 19 -0.42 14.88 7.79
CA VAL A 19 -0.54 16.18 8.47
C VAL A 19 -0.76 17.30 7.46
N ASP A 20 0.06 17.36 6.39
CA ASP A 20 -0.05 18.38 5.35
C ASP A 20 -1.43 18.37 4.66
N VAL A 21 -1.94 17.20 4.28
CA VAL A 21 -3.27 17.08 3.65
C VAL A 21 -4.37 17.52 4.61
N LEU A 22 -4.34 17.08 5.87
CA LEU A 22 -5.35 17.46 6.88
C LEU A 22 -5.34 18.95 7.18
N GLN A 23 -4.16 19.58 7.22
CA GLN A 23 -4.02 21.02 7.42
C GLN A 23 -4.54 21.82 6.22
N ARG A 24 -4.07 21.49 5.01
CA ARG A 24 -4.44 22.23 3.78
C ARG A 24 -5.90 22.07 3.39
N HIS A 25 -6.47 20.89 3.60
CA HIS A 25 -7.81 20.53 3.13
C HIS A 25 -8.83 20.47 4.27
N ARG A 26 -8.55 21.09 5.41
CA ARG A 26 -9.40 21.05 6.61
C ARG A 26 -10.87 21.29 6.32
N ASP A 27 -11.20 22.40 5.66
CA ASP A 27 -12.58 22.79 5.38
C ASP A 27 -13.24 21.87 4.33
N LEU A 28 -12.49 21.48 3.32
CA LEU A 28 -12.95 20.53 2.30
C LEU A 28 -13.34 19.19 2.93
N LEU A 29 -12.48 18.65 3.79
CA LEU A 29 -12.69 17.38 4.48
C LEU A 29 -13.85 17.48 5.46
N ALA A 30 -13.92 18.55 6.25
CA ALA A 30 -15.04 18.80 7.16
C ALA A 30 -16.39 18.85 6.42
N ALA A 31 -16.43 19.45 5.24
CA ALA A 31 -17.63 19.48 4.41
C ALA A 31 -18.03 18.09 3.88
N ARG A 32 -17.04 17.26 3.46
CA ARG A 32 -17.28 15.90 2.97
C ARG A 32 -17.75 14.95 4.06
N CYS A 33 -17.07 14.95 5.21
CA CYS A 33 -17.41 14.09 6.35
C CYS A 33 -18.60 14.60 7.16
N ARG A 34 -19.06 15.82 6.90
CA ARG A 34 -20.04 16.56 7.73
C ARG A 34 -19.62 16.70 9.20
N ARG A 35 -18.33 16.57 9.47
CA ARG A 35 -17.69 16.79 10.78
C ARG A 35 -16.23 17.17 10.60
N PRO A 36 -15.62 17.95 11.51
CA PRO A 36 -14.18 18.21 11.47
C PRO A 36 -13.37 16.93 11.74
N ILE A 37 -12.19 16.82 11.08
CA ILE A 37 -11.15 15.84 11.40
C ILE A 37 -10.00 16.64 12.02
N GLU A 38 -9.62 16.30 13.25
CA GLU A 38 -8.59 17.04 13.99
C GLU A 38 -7.50 16.10 14.48
N ILE A 39 -6.24 16.46 14.22
CA ILE A 39 -5.09 15.78 14.81
C ILE A 39 -4.98 16.27 16.25
N VAL A 40 -5.06 15.38 17.22
CA VAL A 40 -4.98 15.73 18.65
C VAL A 40 -3.65 15.30 19.26
N ALA A 41 -3.02 14.25 18.75
CA ALA A 41 -1.75 13.75 19.24
C ALA A 41 -0.89 13.19 18.12
N VAL A 42 0.41 13.31 18.27
CA VAL A 42 1.41 12.83 17.31
C VAL A 42 2.56 12.13 18.01
N ASN A 43 3.15 11.14 17.34
CA ASN A 43 4.35 10.45 17.80
C ASN A 43 5.36 10.29 16.65
N ALA A 44 6.64 10.43 16.97
CA ALA A 44 7.75 9.98 16.14
C ALA A 44 9.01 9.81 17.01
N ARG A 45 10.00 9.06 16.49
CA ARG A 45 11.25 8.78 17.20
C ARG A 45 12.10 10.02 17.52
N ASP A 46 12.08 11.00 16.62
CA ASP A 46 12.85 12.24 16.73
C ASP A 46 11.89 13.43 16.68
N ARG A 47 11.74 14.11 17.82
CA ARG A 47 10.82 15.25 17.99
C ARG A 47 11.31 16.49 17.24
N ASP A 48 12.62 16.70 17.21
CA ASP A 48 13.22 17.96 16.73
C ASP A 48 13.46 17.96 15.22
N ARG A 49 13.27 16.84 14.56
CA ARG A 49 13.41 16.72 13.10
C ARG A 49 12.39 17.62 12.39
N ASP A 50 12.89 18.49 11.51
CA ASP A 50 12.02 19.25 10.61
C ASP A 50 11.33 18.30 9.59
N ARG A 51 10.02 18.40 9.47
CA ARG A 51 9.19 17.60 8.57
C ARG A 51 8.43 18.43 7.54
N GLY A 52 8.69 19.75 7.53
CA GLY A 52 8.04 20.67 6.60
C GLY A 52 6.55 20.89 6.89
N VAL A 53 6.05 20.54 8.08
CA VAL A 53 4.67 20.72 8.53
C VAL A 53 4.65 21.31 9.95
N ASP A 54 3.62 22.09 10.25
CA ASP A 54 3.45 22.68 11.59
C ASP A 54 2.88 21.62 12.56
N LEU A 55 3.61 21.34 13.63
CA LEU A 55 3.24 20.39 14.68
C LEU A 55 2.99 21.05 16.04
N ALA A 56 3.13 22.39 16.14
CA ALA A 56 3.11 23.11 17.43
C ALA A 56 1.77 23.01 18.16
N GLY A 57 0.68 22.77 17.43
CA GLY A 57 -0.66 22.65 18.01
C GLY A 57 -1.04 21.26 18.50
N TYR A 58 -0.19 20.26 18.31
CA TYR A 58 -0.51 18.87 18.62
C TYR A 58 0.21 18.38 19.87
N ARG A 59 -0.46 17.57 20.68
CA ARG A 59 0.16 16.92 21.83
C ARG A 59 1.18 15.88 21.34
N TRP A 60 2.40 16.00 21.82
CA TRP A 60 3.44 15.03 21.53
C TRP A 60 3.37 13.87 22.51
N VAL A 61 3.46 12.63 21.98
CA VAL A 61 3.46 11.39 22.74
C VAL A 61 4.81 10.68 22.51
N ASP A 62 5.51 10.36 23.60
CA ASP A 62 6.85 9.76 23.50
C ASP A 62 6.81 8.29 23.08
N ASP A 63 5.84 7.54 23.56
CA ASP A 63 5.62 6.15 23.13
C ASP A 63 4.34 6.08 22.28
N ALA A 64 4.48 5.58 21.05
CA ALA A 64 3.34 5.44 20.13
C ALA A 64 2.17 4.63 20.73
N ARG A 65 2.48 3.65 21.59
CA ARG A 65 1.49 2.80 22.27
C ARG A 65 0.57 3.56 23.22
N ASP A 66 0.95 4.77 23.63
CA ASP A 66 0.12 5.62 24.49
C ASP A 66 -1.00 6.35 23.72
N LEU A 67 -0.98 6.32 22.38
CA LEU A 67 -2.12 6.74 21.56
C LEU A 67 -3.28 5.74 21.68
N ALA A 68 -2.97 4.47 21.91
CA ALA A 68 -3.98 3.44 22.11
C ALA A 68 -4.53 3.47 23.53
N GLY A 69 -5.86 3.59 23.64
CA GLY A 69 -6.58 3.74 24.92
C GLY A 69 -6.64 5.18 25.45
N ASP A 70 -6.07 6.14 24.69
CA ASP A 70 -6.22 7.57 25.00
C ASP A 70 -7.66 8.02 24.77
N PRO A 71 -8.38 8.54 25.78
CA PRO A 71 -9.78 8.96 25.64
C PRO A 71 -9.96 10.19 24.73
N GLU A 72 -8.90 10.87 24.37
CA GLU A 72 -8.94 12.00 23.43
C GLU A 72 -8.70 11.56 21.97
N VAL A 73 -8.44 10.27 21.71
CA VAL A 73 -8.17 9.72 20.38
C VAL A 73 -9.30 8.77 19.98
N ASP A 74 -9.99 9.08 18.89
CA ASP A 74 -11.03 8.22 18.31
C ASP A 74 -10.46 7.22 17.29
N VAL A 75 -9.42 7.66 16.54
CA VAL A 75 -8.76 6.90 15.48
C VAL A 75 -7.25 6.97 15.64
N VAL A 76 -6.60 5.82 15.64
CA VAL A 76 -5.14 5.72 15.56
C VAL A 76 -4.74 5.55 14.09
N ALA A 77 -3.92 6.48 13.57
CA ALA A 77 -3.33 6.41 12.24
C ALA A 77 -1.87 5.91 12.37
N GLU A 78 -1.62 4.64 12.02
CA GLU A 78 -0.33 3.96 12.14
C GLU A 78 0.46 4.06 10.82
N MET A 79 1.63 4.70 10.86
CA MET A 79 2.56 4.88 9.74
C MET A 79 4.02 4.64 10.18
N ILE A 80 4.22 3.71 11.13
CA ILE A 80 5.55 3.37 11.67
C ILE A 80 6.28 2.43 10.72
N GLY A 81 5.59 1.40 10.20
CA GLY A 81 6.16 0.33 9.40
C GLY A 81 6.72 -0.82 10.25
N GLY A 82 7.10 -1.91 9.56
CA GLY A 82 7.50 -3.19 10.20
C GLY A 82 6.30 -4.09 10.45
N GLU A 83 6.54 -5.40 10.52
CA GLU A 83 5.47 -6.38 10.71
C GLU A 83 5.12 -6.60 12.18
N ASP A 84 6.10 -6.38 13.07
CA ASP A 84 6.03 -6.67 14.51
C ASP A 84 6.36 -5.45 15.38
N GLY A 85 6.51 -5.69 16.69
CA GLY A 85 6.95 -4.71 17.68
C GLY A 85 5.93 -3.61 17.90
N ILE A 86 6.38 -2.35 17.93
CA ILE A 86 5.54 -1.19 18.30
C ILE A 86 4.31 -1.05 17.40
N ALA A 87 4.43 -1.32 16.10
CA ALA A 87 3.32 -1.21 15.16
C ALA A 87 2.21 -2.23 15.47
N LEU A 88 2.58 -3.49 15.70
CA LEU A 88 1.63 -4.55 16.08
C LEU A 88 1.01 -4.28 17.45
N GLU A 89 1.82 -3.97 18.46
CA GLU A 89 1.34 -3.70 19.82
C GLU A 89 0.37 -2.51 19.86
N LEU A 90 0.68 -1.43 19.12
CA LEU A 90 -0.18 -0.27 18.96
C LEU A 90 -1.52 -0.64 18.32
N ALA A 91 -1.47 -1.38 17.20
CA ALA A 91 -2.66 -1.78 16.46
C ALA A 91 -3.58 -2.66 17.32
N GLU A 92 -3.04 -3.70 17.97
CA GLU A 92 -3.80 -4.58 18.85
C GLU A 92 -4.43 -3.85 20.04
N LYS A 93 -3.63 -2.97 20.69
CA LYS A 93 -4.11 -2.20 21.85
C LYS A 93 -5.19 -1.20 21.44
N ALA A 94 -5.06 -0.51 20.29
CA ALA A 94 -6.07 0.42 19.78
C ALA A 94 -7.41 -0.29 19.54
N LEU A 95 -7.38 -1.40 18.80
CA LEU A 95 -8.59 -2.19 18.52
C LEU A 95 -9.24 -2.73 19.80
N ALA A 96 -8.44 -3.26 20.73
CA ALA A 96 -8.93 -3.75 22.02
C ALA A 96 -9.54 -2.62 22.90
N SER A 97 -9.10 -1.37 22.72
CA SER A 97 -9.62 -0.19 23.42
C SER A 97 -10.85 0.42 22.76
N GLY A 98 -11.36 -0.17 21.66
CA GLY A 98 -12.52 0.34 20.93
C GLY A 98 -12.22 1.56 20.05
N GLN A 99 -10.96 1.76 19.68
CA GLN A 99 -10.54 2.80 18.75
C GLN A 99 -10.45 2.26 17.32
N HIS A 100 -10.79 3.08 16.33
CA HIS A 100 -10.57 2.75 14.92
C HIS A 100 -9.07 2.78 14.60
N LEU A 101 -8.65 1.98 13.63
CA LEU A 101 -7.27 1.93 13.13
C LEU A 101 -7.24 2.29 11.64
N VAL A 102 -6.34 3.19 11.26
CA VAL A 102 -5.97 3.42 9.86
C VAL A 102 -4.49 3.14 9.72
N THR A 103 -4.09 2.29 8.79
CA THR A 103 -2.68 1.91 8.63
C THR A 103 -2.21 1.91 7.18
N ALA A 104 -0.97 2.38 6.96
CA ALA A 104 -0.26 2.26 5.69
C ALA A 104 0.72 1.05 5.68
N ASN A 105 0.71 0.24 6.72
CA ASN A 105 1.71 -0.78 6.98
C ASN A 105 1.34 -2.13 6.33
N LYS A 106 1.79 -2.32 5.10
CA LYS A 106 1.55 -3.54 4.34
C LYS A 106 2.13 -4.80 4.98
N ALA A 107 3.32 -4.68 5.63
CA ALA A 107 3.97 -5.84 6.26
C ALA A 107 3.16 -6.34 7.46
N LEU A 108 2.70 -5.42 8.32
CA LEU A 108 1.80 -5.73 9.43
C LEU A 108 0.54 -6.46 8.96
N LEU A 109 -0.09 -5.96 7.89
CA LEU A 109 -1.33 -6.57 7.36
C LEU A 109 -1.11 -7.90 6.65
N ALA A 110 0.03 -8.07 5.96
CA ALA A 110 0.36 -9.33 5.28
C ALA A 110 0.54 -10.47 6.30
N VAL A 111 1.10 -10.17 7.47
CA VAL A 111 1.37 -11.18 8.52
C VAL A 111 0.23 -11.28 9.52
N HIS A 112 -0.31 -10.16 9.99
CA HIS A 112 -1.29 -10.11 11.08
C HIS A 112 -2.68 -9.64 10.68
N GLY A 113 -2.92 -9.32 9.40
CA GLY A 113 -4.15 -8.70 8.92
C GLY A 113 -5.42 -9.45 9.29
N THR A 114 -5.42 -10.79 9.17
CA THR A 114 -6.56 -11.62 9.58
C THR A 114 -6.88 -11.49 11.07
N LYS A 115 -5.85 -11.51 11.94
CA LYS A 115 -6.01 -11.34 13.39
C LYS A 115 -6.52 -9.95 13.75
N LEU A 116 -5.98 -8.91 13.11
CA LEU A 116 -6.40 -7.52 13.33
C LEU A 116 -7.85 -7.28 12.85
N ALA A 117 -8.25 -7.87 11.72
CA ALA A 117 -9.64 -7.81 11.26
C ALA A 117 -10.60 -8.46 12.26
N GLN A 118 -10.27 -9.65 12.78
CA GLN A 118 -11.08 -10.33 13.80
C GLN A 118 -11.17 -9.53 15.10
N ALA A 119 -10.08 -8.88 15.52
CA ALA A 119 -10.08 -8.01 16.69
C ALA A 119 -10.97 -6.77 16.48
N ALA A 120 -10.93 -6.18 15.30
CA ALA A 120 -11.79 -5.05 14.94
C ALA A 120 -13.28 -5.43 14.94
N ASP A 121 -13.62 -6.55 14.32
CA ASP A 121 -15.00 -7.09 14.31
C ASP A 121 -15.50 -7.34 15.74
N SER A 122 -14.67 -7.94 16.59
CA SER A 122 -15.01 -8.24 17.98
C SER A 122 -15.23 -6.99 18.82
N SER A 123 -14.54 -5.90 18.52
CA SER A 123 -14.63 -4.61 19.22
C SER A 123 -15.63 -3.63 18.57
N GLY A 124 -16.20 -3.99 17.42
CA GLY A 124 -17.14 -3.13 16.69
C GLY A 124 -16.50 -1.87 16.10
N VAL A 125 -15.21 -1.94 15.74
CA VAL A 125 -14.44 -0.82 15.15
C VAL A 125 -13.95 -1.15 13.74
N HIS A 126 -13.43 -0.17 13.02
CA HIS A 126 -12.98 -0.32 11.65
C HIS A 126 -11.45 -0.30 11.54
N VAL A 127 -10.94 -1.04 10.55
CA VAL A 127 -9.56 -0.94 10.07
C VAL A 127 -9.58 -0.42 8.64
N GLY A 128 -9.05 0.80 8.43
CA GLY A 128 -8.79 1.40 7.13
C GLY A 128 -7.35 1.11 6.70
N PHE A 129 -7.15 0.68 5.46
CA PHE A 129 -5.81 0.29 4.98
C PHE A 129 -5.61 0.49 3.47
N GLU A 130 -6.33 1.41 2.87
CA GLU A 130 -6.15 1.79 1.45
C GLU A 130 -4.69 2.14 1.15
N ALA A 131 -4.05 2.84 2.09
CA ALA A 131 -2.66 3.28 1.98
C ALA A 131 -1.62 2.15 1.97
N ALA A 132 -1.98 0.96 2.45
CA ALA A 132 -1.08 -0.19 2.50
C ALA A 132 -0.85 -0.82 1.12
N VAL A 133 -1.75 -0.61 0.15
CA VAL A 133 -1.69 -1.25 -1.16
C VAL A 133 -1.79 -0.21 -2.28
N ALA A 134 -0.75 -0.15 -3.12
CA ALA A 134 -0.71 0.70 -4.32
C ALA A 134 -0.98 2.20 -4.08
N GLY A 135 -0.74 2.70 -2.87
CA GLY A 135 -0.70 4.11 -2.49
C GLY A 135 -1.81 4.99 -3.04
N GLY A 136 -1.58 5.63 -4.17
CA GLY A 136 -2.54 6.55 -4.79
C GLY A 136 -3.65 5.89 -5.63
N ILE A 137 -3.69 4.56 -5.71
CA ILE A 137 -4.73 3.81 -6.42
C ILE A 137 -5.76 3.33 -5.39
N PRO A 138 -7.05 3.71 -5.48
CA PRO A 138 -8.07 3.30 -4.51
C PRO A 138 -8.54 1.86 -4.74
N ILE A 139 -7.61 0.90 -4.67
CA ILE A 139 -7.86 -0.50 -5.04
C ILE A 139 -8.61 -1.28 -3.97
N ILE A 140 -8.36 -0.99 -2.69
CA ILE A 140 -9.04 -1.67 -1.58
C ILE A 140 -10.53 -1.33 -1.60
N LYS A 141 -10.87 -0.04 -1.75
CA LYS A 141 -12.27 0.40 -1.90
C LYS A 141 -12.91 -0.11 -3.19
N ALA A 142 -12.15 -0.13 -4.29
CA ALA A 142 -12.64 -0.72 -5.53
C ALA A 142 -13.04 -2.19 -5.34
N LEU A 143 -12.20 -3.01 -4.70
CA LEU A 143 -12.49 -4.42 -4.43
C LEU A 143 -13.63 -4.61 -3.43
N ARG A 144 -13.68 -3.82 -2.35
CA ARG A 144 -14.67 -3.97 -1.27
C ARG A 144 -16.04 -3.42 -1.63
N GLU A 145 -16.08 -2.33 -2.38
CA GLU A 145 -17.28 -1.54 -2.60
C GLU A 145 -17.67 -1.49 -4.09
N GLY A 146 -16.77 -0.97 -4.93
CA GLY A 146 -17.05 -0.75 -6.35
C GLY A 146 -17.32 -2.03 -7.13
N LEU A 147 -16.65 -3.12 -6.79
CA LEU A 147 -16.75 -4.43 -7.44
C LEU A 147 -17.50 -5.47 -6.59
N ALA A 148 -18.13 -5.05 -5.49
CA ALA A 148 -18.78 -5.96 -4.54
C ALA A 148 -19.88 -6.85 -5.15
N GLY A 149 -20.46 -6.43 -6.27
CA GLY A 149 -21.47 -7.21 -7.01
C GLY A 149 -20.90 -8.30 -7.93
N ASN A 150 -19.58 -8.46 -8.00
CA ASN A 150 -18.92 -9.40 -8.90
C ASN A 150 -18.26 -10.56 -8.13
N ALA A 151 -18.25 -11.73 -8.75
CA ALA A 151 -17.30 -12.79 -8.39
C ALA A 151 -15.97 -12.49 -9.09
N ILE A 152 -14.98 -12.10 -8.30
CA ILE A 152 -13.63 -11.86 -8.84
C ILE A 152 -13.00 -13.21 -9.17
N THR A 153 -12.56 -13.38 -10.42
CA THR A 153 -11.93 -14.61 -10.90
C THR A 153 -10.42 -14.52 -10.90
N ARG A 154 -9.91 -13.31 -11.18
CA ARG A 154 -8.46 -13.05 -11.24
C ARG A 154 -8.18 -11.58 -10.93
N LEU A 155 -7.05 -11.33 -10.29
CA LEU A 155 -6.44 -10.01 -10.23
C LEU A 155 -4.94 -10.11 -10.52
N TYR A 156 -4.39 -9.12 -11.18
CA TYR A 156 -2.96 -9.04 -11.42
C TYR A 156 -2.52 -7.58 -11.57
N GLY A 157 -1.24 -7.33 -11.31
CA GLY A 157 -0.79 -5.95 -11.39
C GLY A 157 0.71 -5.76 -11.26
N ILE A 158 1.14 -4.56 -11.62
CA ILE A 158 2.45 -4.00 -11.34
C ILE A 158 2.35 -3.34 -9.97
N LEU A 159 2.85 -4.00 -8.93
CA LEU A 159 2.64 -3.61 -7.53
C LEU A 159 3.85 -2.94 -6.90
N ASN A 160 4.99 -2.91 -7.60
CA ASN A 160 6.22 -2.27 -7.14
C ASN A 160 6.76 -1.30 -8.19
N GLY A 161 6.87 -0.02 -7.84
CA GLY A 161 7.32 1.04 -8.73
C GLY A 161 8.82 0.99 -9.02
N THR A 162 9.65 0.58 -8.05
CA THR A 162 11.10 0.46 -8.20
C THR A 162 11.45 -0.58 -9.24
N SER A 163 10.91 -1.78 -9.11
CA SER A 163 11.11 -2.87 -10.08
C SER A 163 10.58 -2.50 -11.47
N ASN A 164 9.43 -1.84 -11.55
CA ASN A 164 8.90 -1.40 -12.84
C ASN A 164 9.77 -0.32 -13.49
N TYR A 165 10.32 0.62 -12.70
CA TYR A 165 11.27 1.62 -13.20
C TYR A 165 12.54 0.94 -13.75
N ILE A 166 13.13 0.01 -13.00
CA ILE A 166 14.35 -0.71 -13.41
C ILE A 166 14.10 -1.46 -14.73
N MET A 167 13.04 -2.25 -14.82
CA MET A 167 12.68 -2.98 -16.03
C MET A 167 12.40 -2.06 -17.24
N THR A 168 11.78 -0.89 -16.98
CA THR A 168 11.54 0.12 -18.01
C THR A 168 12.85 0.71 -18.53
N ALA A 169 13.74 1.12 -17.64
CA ALA A 169 15.02 1.73 -17.99
C ALA A 169 15.97 0.72 -18.70
N MET A 170 16.00 -0.53 -18.24
CA MET A 170 16.73 -1.61 -18.95
C MET A 170 16.24 -1.77 -20.38
N ARG A 171 14.92 -1.74 -20.60
CA ARG A 171 14.31 -1.81 -21.93
C ARG A 171 14.68 -0.61 -22.81
N ASP A 172 14.58 0.58 -22.26
CA ASP A 172 14.70 1.83 -23.04
C ASP A 172 16.16 2.15 -23.39
N HIS A 173 17.10 1.75 -22.52
CA HIS A 173 18.53 2.07 -22.66
C HIS A 173 19.40 0.88 -23.02
N GLY A 174 18.89 -0.35 -22.92
CA GLY A 174 19.69 -1.56 -23.12
C GLY A 174 20.76 -1.79 -22.03
N SER A 175 20.69 -1.04 -20.92
CA SER A 175 21.67 -1.12 -19.83
C SER A 175 21.48 -2.36 -18.96
N PRO A 176 22.58 -2.90 -18.39
CA PRO A 176 22.49 -4.01 -17.46
C PRO A 176 21.82 -3.62 -16.16
N PHE A 177 21.27 -4.62 -15.46
CA PHE A 177 20.51 -4.45 -14.22
C PHE A 177 21.24 -3.63 -13.15
N ASP A 178 22.52 -3.94 -12.89
CA ASP A 178 23.28 -3.27 -11.83
C ASP A 178 23.49 -1.76 -12.09
N GLU A 179 23.69 -1.37 -13.34
CA GLU A 179 23.82 0.05 -13.72
C GLU A 179 22.50 0.81 -13.48
N VAL A 180 21.38 0.21 -13.90
CA VAL A 180 20.05 0.82 -13.73
C VAL A 180 19.64 0.85 -12.26
N LEU A 181 19.99 -0.18 -11.49
CA LEU A 181 19.74 -0.17 -10.04
C LEU A 181 20.52 0.97 -9.35
N ALA A 182 21.80 1.12 -9.67
CA ALA A 182 22.61 2.23 -9.11
C ALA A 182 22.02 3.61 -9.49
N GLU A 183 21.51 3.76 -10.70
CA GLU A 183 20.82 4.98 -11.09
C GLU A 183 19.50 5.20 -10.33
N ALA A 184 18.70 4.15 -10.15
CA ALA A 184 17.46 4.21 -9.37
C ALA A 184 17.73 4.64 -7.92
N GLN A 185 18.80 4.15 -7.31
CA GLN A 185 19.25 4.58 -5.98
C GLN A 185 19.66 6.05 -5.95
N ARG A 186 20.43 6.50 -6.93
CA ARG A 186 20.84 7.91 -7.06
C ARG A 186 19.66 8.86 -7.21
N LEU A 187 18.62 8.42 -7.92
CA LEU A 187 17.37 9.19 -8.14
C LEU A 187 16.38 9.09 -6.97
N GLY A 188 16.66 8.24 -5.96
CA GLY A 188 15.80 8.03 -4.81
C GLY A 188 14.57 7.14 -5.11
N TYR A 189 14.58 6.38 -6.20
CA TYR A 189 13.55 5.39 -6.52
C TYR A 189 13.80 4.04 -5.87
N ALA A 190 15.06 3.72 -5.54
CA ALA A 190 15.46 2.57 -4.76
C ALA A 190 16.18 3.02 -3.48
N GLU A 191 15.95 2.31 -2.39
CA GLU A 191 16.69 2.51 -1.14
C GLU A 191 18.09 1.87 -1.23
N SER A 192 18.93 2.12 -0.22
CA SER A 192 20.28 1.51 -0.14
C SER A 192 20.22 -0.02 -0.04
N ASP A 193 19.20 -0.56 0.62
CA ASP A 193 18.87 -1.98 0.59
C ASP A 193 17.57 -2.17 -0.23
N PRO A 194 17.68 -2.53 -1.52
CA PRO A 194 16.55 -2.68 -2.40
C PRO A 194 15.96 -4.10 -2.40
N ALA A 195 16.47 -5.02 -1.58
CA ALA A 195 16.16 -6.45 -1.65
C ALA A 195 14.65 -6.76 -1.62
N LEU A 196 13.89 -6.03 -0.81
CA LEU A 196 12.44 -6.20 -0.72
C LEU A 196 11.73 -5.84 -2.03
N ASP A 197 12.22 -4.81 -2.73
CA ASP A 197 11.66 -4.34 -4.00
C ASP A 197 12.04 -5.26 -5.16
N ILE A 198 13.34 -5.45 -5.38
CA ILE A 198 13.85 -6.22 -6.52
C ILE A 198 13.59 -7.72 -6.39
N GLY A 199 13.57 -8.23 -5.16
CA GLY A 199 13.22 -9.63 -4.85
C GLY A 199 11.73 -9.94 -4.91
N GLY A 200 10.85 -8.92 -5.06
CA GLY A 200 9.40 -9.09 -5.20
C GLY A 200 8.62 -9.16 -3.89
N GLY A 201 9.27 -9.05 -2.73
CA GLY A 201 8.62 -9.16 -1.41
C GLY A 201 7.61 -8.04 -1.16
N ASP A 202 7.92 -6.81 -1.55
CA ASP A 202 6.96 -5.68 -1.47
C ASP A 202 5.68 -5.95 -2.27
N ALA A 203 5.82 -6.47 -3.49
CA ALA A 203 4.68 -6.83 -4.32
C ALA A 203 3.90 -8.02 -3.72
N ALA A 204 4.57 -8.96 -3.07
CA ALA A 204 3.94 -10.11 -2.42
C ALA A 204 3.09 -9.72 -1.21
N HIS A 205 3.55 -8.79 -0.36
CA HIS A 205 2.74 -8.24 0.73
C HIS A 205 1.43 -7.64 0.19
N LYS A 206 1.52 -6.79 -0.83
CA LYS A 206 0.35 -6.14 -1.42
C LYS A 206 -0.59 -7.14 -2.09
N LEU A 207 -0.04 -8.14 -2.79
CA LEU A 207 -0.82 -9.19 -3.43
C LEU A 207 -1.63 -10.00 -2.42
N ALA A 208 -0.99 -10.45 -1.33
CA ALA A 208 -1.64 -11.26 -0.30
C ALA A 208 -2.84 -10.51 0.33
N ILE A 209 -2.70 -9.20 0.57
CA ILE A 209 -3.79 -8.36 1.10
C ILE A 209 -4.93 -8.26 0.09
N MET A 210 -4.64 -7.95 -1.18
CA MET A 210 -5.67 -7.85 -2.22
C MET A 210 -6.37 -9.18 -2.47
N ALA A 211 -5.63 -10.29 -2.50
CA ALA A 211 -6.19 -11.62 -2.69
C ALA A 211 -7.15 -12.00 -1.55
N ALA A 212 -6.80 -11.66 -0.30
CA ALA A 212 -7.68 -11.90 0.85
C ALA A 212 -9.04 -11.21 0.69
N ILE A 213 -9.04 -9.96 0.19
CA ILE A 213 -10.27 -9.19 -0.03
C ILE A 213 -11.04 -9.74 -1.23
N ALA A 214 -10.37 -9.89 -2.38
CA ALA A 214 -11.01 -10.29 -3.63
C ALA A 214 -11.67 -11.66 -3.54
N PHE A 215 -11.02 -12.61 -2.86
CA PHE A 215 -11.48 -14.00 -2.74
C PHE A 215 -12.10 -14.34 -1.37
N ARG A 216 -12.26 -13.34 -0.48
CA ARG A 216 -12.87 -13.48 0.86
C ARG A 216 -12.24 -14.59 1.69
N ARG A 217 -10.92 -14.58 1.77
CA ARG A 217 -10.14 -15.57 2.52
C ARG A 217 -9.22 -14.89 3.54
N PRO A 218 -8.73 -15.62 4.54
CA PRO A 218 -7.64 -15.11 5.37
C PRO A 218 -6.46 -14.68 4.53
N VAL A 219 -5.69 -13.69 5.02
CA VAL A 219 -4.43 -13.29 4.38
C VAL A 219 -3.45 -14.47 4.45
N ASP A 220 -2.92 -14.86 3.30
CA ASP A 220 -1.94 -15.95 3.18
C ASP A 220 -0.70 -15.44 2.45
N PHE A 221 0.16 -14.75 3.17
CA PHE A 221 1.42 -14.27 2.64
C PHE A 221 2.43 -15.40 2.44
N ALA A 222 2.45 -16.39 3.33
CA ALA A 222 3.37 -17.52 3.24
C ALA A 222 3.12 -18.41 2.00
N GLY A 223 1.87 -18.40 1.49
CA GLY A 223 1.50 -19.13 0.28
C GLY A 223 1.80 -18.39 -1.03
N VAL A 224 2.37 -17.19 -1.00
CA VAL A 224 2.75 -16.46 -2.22
C VAL A 224 4.06 -17.01 -2.76
N HIS A 225 4.05 -17.51 -4.00
CA HIS A 225 5.30 -17.80 -4.71
C HIS A 225 5.96 -16.51 -5.17
N VAL A 226 7.25 -16.31 -4.89
CA VAL A 226 7.95 -15.05 -5.18
C VAL A 226 9.23 -15.30 -5.97
N GLU A 227 9.38 -14.63 -7.10
CA GLU A 227 10.60 -14.53 -7.90
C GLU A 227 10.84 -13.06 -8.27
N GLY A 228 12.05 -12.54 -7.96
CA GLY A 228 12.46 -11.18 -8.26
C GLY A 228 12.94 -10.94 -9.68
N ILE A 229 13.41 -9.72 -9.93
CA ILE A 229 13.87 -9.28 -11.26
C ILE A 229 15.39 -9.37 -11.47
N GLU A 230 16.14 -9.77 -10.47
CA GLU A 230 17.62 -9.72 -10.44
C GLU A 230 18.27 -10.56 -11.54
N LYS A 231 17.57 -11.60 -12.03
CA LYS A 231 18.07 -12.50 -13.06
C LYS A 231 17.71 -12.07 -14.49
N ILE A 232 16.89 -11.03 -14.65
CA ILE A 232 16.47 -10.55 -15.96
C ILE A 232 17.62 -9.79 -16.62
N THR A 233 17.95 -10.19 -17.82
CA THR A 233 19.03 -9.60 -18.61
C THR A 233 18.50 -8.68 -19.72
N PRO A 234 19.32 -7.77 -20.26
CA PRO A 234 18.96 -7.00 -21.45
C PRO A 234 18.61 -7.90 -22.66
N MET A 235 19.23 -9.07 -22.74
CA MET A 235 18.95 -10.05 -23.80
C MET A 235 17.54 -10.63 -23.67
N ASP A 236 17.08 -10.97 -22.46
CA ASP A 236 15.72 -11.45 -22.23
C ASP A 236 14.70 -10.40 -22.65
N ILE A 237 14.96 -9.12 -22.31
CA ILE A 237 14.09 -8.00 -22.67
C ILE A 237 14.05 -7.82 -24.20
N SER A 238 15.21 -7.89 -24.88
CA SER A 238 15.28 -7.76 -26.33
C SER A 238 14.51 -8.87 -27.04
N PHE A 239 14.67 -10.13 -26.62
CA PHE A 239 13.92 -11.24 -27.21
C PHE A 239 12.41 -11.14 -26.92
N ALA A 240 12.02 -10.70 -25.72
CA ALA A 240 10.62 -10.48 -25.43
C ALA A 240 10.00 -9.45 -26.41
N GLN A 241 10.73 -8.35 -26.68
CA GLN A 241 10.29 -7.33 -27.63
C GLN A 241 10.18 -7.88 -29.08
N GLU A 242 11.13 -8.69 -29.54
CA GLU A 242 11.05 -9.32 -30.86
C GLU A 242 9.79 -10.20 -31.02
N PHE A 243 9.33 -10.81 -29.94
CA PHE A 243 8.11 -11.63 -29.91
C PHE A 243 6.82 -10.80 -29.64
N GLY A 244 6.91 -9.47 -29.52
CA GLY A 244 5.77 -8.59 -29.26
C GLY A 244 5.32 -8.60 -27.79
N TYR A 245 6.26 -8.82 -26.86
CA TYR A 245 6.02 -8.81 -25.42
C TYR A 245 6.88 -7.79 -24.70
N ARG A 246 6.43 -7.38 -23.52
CA ARG A 246 7.22 -6.64 -22.52
C ARG A 246 7.34 -7.48 -21.26
N ILE A 247 8.52 -7.49 -20.63
CA ILE A 247 8.69 -8.15 -19.34
C ILE A 247 8.27 -7.17 -18.22
N LYS A 248 7.37 -7.61 -17.34
CA LYS A 248 6.91 -6.88 -16.17
C LYS A 248 6.95 -7.79 -14.95
N LEU A 249 7.32 -7.25 -13.78
CA LEU A 249 7.11 -7.97 -12.52
C LEU A 249 5.63 -7.87 -12.15
N LEU A 250 4.90 -8.97 -12.20
CA LEU A 250 3.49 -9.00 -11.89
C LEU A 250 3.23 -9.79 -10.60
N GLY A 251 2.39 -9.20 -9.71
CA GLY A 251 1.65 -9.97 -8.73
C GLY A 251 0.36 -10.49 -9.38
N ILE A 252 0.09 -11.78 -9.25
CA ILE A 252 -1.08 -12.46 -9.85
C ILE A 252 -1.75 -13.28 -8.77
N ALA A 253 -3.06 -13.09 -8.59
CA ALA A 253 -3.89 -13.97 -7.78
C ALA A 253 -5.10 -14.43 -8.59
N GLN A 254 -5.38 -15.72 -8.55
CA GLN A 254 -6.44 -16.35 -9.35
C GLN A 254 -7.16 -17.44 -8.57
N ALA A 255 -8.49 -17.45 -8.65
CA ALA A 255 -9.30 -18.52 -8.12
C ALA A 255 -9.14 -19.78 -8.97
N GLY A 256 -8.94 -20.91 -8.33
CA GLY A 256 -8.84 -22.24 -8.95
C GLY A 256 -9.66 -23.27 -8.20
N GLU A 257 -9.74 -24.49 -8.74
CA GLU A 257 -10.50 -25.61 -8.16
C GLU A 257 -10.01 -25.98 -6.74
N HIS A 258 -8.73 -25.78 -6.44
CA HIS A 258 -8.10 -26.18 -5.19
C HIS A 258 -7.81 -25.02 -4.24
N GLY A 259 -8.22 -23.80 -4.59
CA GLY A 259 -7.99 -22.61 -3.78
C GLY A 259 -7.58 -21.40 -4.60
N VAL A 260 -6.89 -20.45 -3.97
CA VAL A 260 -6.38 -19.25 -4.63
C VAL A 260 -4.89 -19.43 -4.87
N GLU A 261 -4.50 -19.35 -6.13
CA GLU A 261 -3.10 -19.28 -6.53
C GLU A 261 -2.60 -17.85 -6.37
N GLN A 262 -1.44 -17.66 -5.75
CA GLN A 262 -0.79 -16.37 -5.57
C GLN A 262 0.67 -16.44 -5.98
N ARG A 263 1.11 -15.55 -6.88
CA ARG A 263 2.50 -15.50 -7.31
C ARG A 263 2.95 -14.12 -7.72
N VAL A 264 4.20 -13.80 -7.45
CA VAL A 264 4.92 -12.61 -7.91
C VAL A 264 6.12 -13.09 -8.72
N HIS A 265 6.17 -12.76 -10.00
CA HIS A 265 7.32 -13.14 -10.84
C HIS A 265 7.38 -12.28 -12.11
N PRO A 266 8.55 -12.22 -12.80
CA PRO A 266 8.65 -11.64 -14.13
C PRO A 266 7.74 -12.36 -15.12
N CYS A 267 6.95 -11.60 -15.88
CA CYS A 267 5.99 -12.10 -16.86
C CYS A 267 6.20 -11.45 -18.22
N MET A 268 6.09 -12.24 -19.28
CA MET A 268 5.97 -11.74 -20.65
C MET A 268 4.52 -11.28 -20.87
N VAL A 269 4.33 -9.97 -20.98
CA VAL A 269 3.02 -9.32 -21.18
C VAL A 269 2.89 -8.92 -22.64
N PRO A 270 1.85 -9.37 -23.38
CA PRO A 270 1.64 -8.96 -24.76
C PRO A 270 1.59 -7.44 -24.90
N GLU A 271 2.28 -6.87 -25.89
CA GLU A 271 2.26 -5.41 -26.12
C GLU A 271 0.88 -4.85 -26.42
N SER A 272 -0.04 -5.69 -26.91
CA SER A 272 -1.45 -5.31 -27.09
C SER A 272 -2.21 -5.08 -25.77
N GLY A 273 -1.68 -5.57 -24.65
CA GLY A 273 -2.29 -5.45 -23.33
C GLY A 273 -2.02 -4.08 -22.70
N PRO A 274 -3.03 -3.38 -22.14
CA PRO A 274 -2.84 -2.05 -21.54
C PRO A 274 -1.76 -1.99 -20.46
N ILE A 275 -1.64 -3.03 -19.63
CA ILE A 275 -0.66 -3.08 -18.53
C ILE A 275 0.79 -3.13 -19.04
N ALA A 276 1.05 -3.59 -20.27
CA ALA A 276 2.37 -3.58 -20.87
C ALA A 276 2.96 -2.17 -20.99
N HIS A 277 2.10 -1.16 -21.12
CA HIS A 277 2.47 0.24 -21.33
C HIS A 277 2.53 1.07 -20.03
N VAL A 278 2.36 0.44 -18.88
CA VAL A 278 2.54 1.10 -17.59
C VAL A 278 4.02 1.10 -17.25
N ASP A 279 4.69 2.21 -17.48
CA ASP A 279 6.14 2.37 -17.40
C ASP A 279 6.58 3.22 -16.18
N GLY A 280 7.88 3.25 -15.90
CA GLY A 280 8.49 4.02 -14.83
C GLY A 280 8.02 3.58 -13.44
N VAL A 281 7.75 4.54 -12.57
CA VAL A 281 7.37 4.30 -11.17
C VAL A 281 5.87 4.04 -10.96
N PHE A 282 5.09 3.93 -12.02
CA PHE A 282 3.65 3.72 -11.93
C PHE A 282 3.31 2.27 -11.60
N ASN A 283 2.25 2.14 -10.79
CA ASN A 283 1.61 0.86 -10.51
C ASN A 283 0.34 0.74 -11.34
N ALA A 284 -0.08 -0.51 -11.55
CA ALA A 284 -1.36 -0.82 -12.16
C ALA A 284 -1.95 -2.09 -11.54
N VAL A 285 -3.26 -2.13 -11.40
CA VAL A 285 -3.99 -3.32 -10.99
C VAL A 285 -5.11 -3.57 -11.98
N VAL A 286 -5.18 -4.79 -12.48
CA VAL A 286 -6.29 -5.28 -13.30
C VAL A 286 -7.09 -6.28 -12.46
N VAL A 287 -8.40 -6.10 -12.43
CA VAL A 287 -9.33 -6.99 -11.73
C VAL A 287 -10.34 -7.53 -12.75
N GLU A 288 -10.44 -8.84 -12.83
CA GLU A 288 -11.37 -9.54 -13.70
C GLU A 288 -12.54 -10.09 -12.89
N GLY A 289 -13.74 -9.70 -13.25
CA GLY A 289 -14.98 -10.13 -12.62
C GLY A 289 -15.96 -10.69 -13.64
N ASP A 290 -16.94 -11.44 -13.16
CA ASP A 290 -17.91 -12.16 -13.98
C ASP A 290 -18.91 -11.25 -14.73
N PHE A 291 -19.16 -10.02 -14.25
CA PHE A 291 -20.10 -9.08 -14.87
C PHE A 291 -19.42 -7.84 -15.47
N VAL A 292 -18.27 -7.43 -14.93
CA VAL A 292 -17.59 -6.19 -15.37
C VAL A 292 -16.45 -6.46 -16.34
N ASP A 293 -16.16 -7.73 -16.65
CA ASP A 293 -14.95 -8.13 -17.37
C ASP A 293 -13.69 -7.59 -16.67
N ALA A 294 -12.74 -7.04 -17.41
CA ALA A 294 -11.49 -6.50 -16.87
C ALA A 294 -11.60 -5.00 -16.58
N THR A 295 -11.40 -4.62 -15.34
CA THR A 295 -11.22 -3.21 -14.95
C THR A 295 -9.75 -2.94 -14.62
N THR A 296 -9.23 -1.79 -15.07
CA THR A 296 -7.83 -1.43 -14.88
C THR A 296 -7.68 -0.12 -14.12
N TYR A 297 -6.86 -0.13 -13.09
CA TYR A 297 -6.53 1.03 -12.26
C TYR A 297 -5.06 1.34 -12.40
N VAL A 298 -4.70 2.57 -12.72
CA VAL A 298 -3.32 3.01 -12.91
C VAL A 298 -3.07 4.27 -12.09
N GLY A 299 -1.93 4.33 -11.40
CA GLY A 299 -1.57 5.49 -10.60
C GLY A 299 -0.19 5.37 -9.97
N ARG A 300 0.16 6.35 -9.13
CA ARG A 300 1.39 6.28 -8.34
C ARG A 300 1.19 5.33 -7.18
N GLY A 301 2.01 4.27 -7.12
CA GLY A 301 1.92 3.23 -6.10
C GLY A 301 2.53 3.59 -4.75
N ALA A 302 3.32 4.67 -4.69
CA ALA A 302 4.01 5.14 -3.49
C ALA A 302 4.26 6.65 -3.55
N GLY A 303 4.75 7.21 -2.44
CA GLY A 303 5.10 8.62 -2.31
C GLY A 303 4.28 9.33 -1.23
N ALA A 304 4.80 10.45 -0.70
CA ALA A 304 4.19 11.20 0.39
C ALA A 304 2.72 11.55 0.11
N GLY A 305 2.46 12.26 -0.98
CA GLY A 305 1.13 12.73 -1.35
C GLY A 305 0.16 11.59 -1.68
N PRO A 306 0.48 10.66 -2.61
CA PRO A 306 -0.41 9.55 -2.96
C PRO A 306 -0.81 8.69 -1.75
N THR A 307 0.16 8.30 -0.93
CA THR A 307 -0.10 7.44 0.25
C THR A 307 -0.87 8.21 1.34
N ALA A 308 -0.52 9.48 1.59
CA ALA A 308 -1.27 10.32 2.52
C ALA A 308 -2.72 10.53 2.08
N SER A 309 -2.96 10.68 0.77
CA SER A 309 -4.32 10.78 0.22
C SER A 309 -5.16 9.55 0.54
N ALA A 310 -4.56 8.35 0.46
CA ALA A 310 -5.25 7.10 0.79
C ALA A 310 -5.55 6.99 2.31
N VAL A 311 -4.58 7.35 3.18
CA VAL A 311 -4.83 7.43 4.64
C VAL A 311 -5.98 8.38 4.95
N VAL A 312 -5.98 9.57 4.34
CA VAL A 312 -7.05 10.55 4.56
C VAL A 312 -8.39 10.05 4.01
N ALA A 313 -8.41 9.30 2.91
CA ALA A 313 -9.62 8.68 2.40
C ALA A 313 -10.23 7.67 3.40
N ASP A 314 -9.39 6.89 4.09
CA ASP A 314 -9.86 5.99 5.17
C ASP A 314 -10.35 6.74 6.41
N LEU A 315 -9.79 7.93 6.71
CA LEU A 315 -10.29 8.79 7.79
C LEU A 315 -11.64 9.46 7.46
N VAL A 316 -11.96 9.60 6.18
CA VAL A 316 -13.23 10.18 5.70
C VAL A 316 -14.38 9.18 5.78
N ASP A 317 -14.12 7.91 5.62
CA ASP A 317 -15.11 6.82 5.71
C ASP A 317 -15.55 6.60 7.16
#